data_84a9f32e6cfd41970c00a3152971ed94
#
_entry.id   84a9f32e6cfd41970c00a3152971ed94
#
_cell.length_a   1.000
_cell.length_b   1.000
_cell.length_c   1.000
_cell.angle_alpha   90.00
_cell.angle_beta   90.00
_cell.angle_gamma   90.00
#
_symmetry.space_group_name_H-M   'P 1'
#
loop_
_entity.id
_entity.type
_entity.pdbx_description
1 polymer ?
#
loop_
_entity_poly.entity_id
_entity_poly.type
_entity_poly.pdbx_seq_one_letter_code
_entity_poly.pdbx_strand_id
1 'polypeptide(L)'
;MRPFKKLLEYLGRESFLGETDREVVIKDDPPWFDRDSASKQVSREIKDPWARTKLIELIQQGFTVVENAVDIELCDQAVKEFSDWKRRNEHALSIFHETHGRLMRVINLHQTLPVLKTLFSRNRSLALQDYLFEKETALYTSLFYERGSAQPIHRDIPLFWTYPACMYFGMWIALEDTDDGNGPLEIVSGGHRIGVIDRGAIAAKRFGEGAAIPAMSNDLWMDYQDEVARRTSEKHLTRKKIYAKKGDVILWHPLAPHGGAPINDPLRTRLSLVVHTTPKGVPVFHMDVFFNPSRRVNKYAGWPYSDFEGRSIAETAPMSIGHGIEYDFSTLK
;
A
#
# COMPACT_ATOMS: atom_id res chain seq x y z
N MET A 1 20.58 16.58 -19.15
CA MET A 1 21.05 17.51 -18.10
C MET A 1 20.21 18.78 -17.90
N ARG A 2 18.93 18.82 -18.30
CA ARG A 2 18.03 20.00 -18.10
C ARG A 2 16.90 19.86 -17.06
N PRO A 3 16.51 18.68 -16.53
CA PRO A 3 15.47 18.63 -15.50
C PRO A 3 15.97 18.93 -14.09
N PHE A 4 17.25 18.70 -13.79
CA PHE A 4 17.81 18.90 -12.44
C PHE A 4 17.91 20.38 -12.01
N LYS A 5 18.03 21.33 -12.96
CA LYS A 5 18.15 22.76 -12.66
C LYS A 5 16.85 23.38 -12.16
N LYS A 6 15.68 22.91 -12.65
CA LYS A 6 14.35 23.35 -12.17
C LYS A 6 14.01 22.83 -10.78
N LEU A 7 14.55 21.67 -10.39
CA LEU A 7 14.33 21.10 -9.06
C LEU A 7 15.05 21.88 -7.97
N LEU A 8 16.27 22.36 -8.24
CA LEU A 8 17.04 23.18 -7.29
C LEU A 8 16.43 24.59 -7.12
N GLU A 9 15.80 25.14 -8.15
CA GLU A 9 15.07 26.41 -8.04
C GLU A 9 13.77 26.27 -7.24
N TYR A 10 13.17 25.09 -7.22
CA TYR A 10 11.96 24.78 -6.42
C TYR A 10 12.32 24.63 -4.93
N LEU A 11 13.40 23.94 -4.63
CA LEU A 11 13.88 23.72 -3.24
C LEU A 11 14.43 25.01 -2.57
N GLY A 12 14.94 25.97 -3.35
CA GLY A 12 15.43 27.26 -2.84
C GLY A 12 14.32 28.27 -2.49
N ARG A 13 13.06 28.00 -2.81
CA ARG A 13 11.90 28.89 -2.51
C ARG A 13 11.15 28.55 -1.21
N GLU A 14 11.50 27.45 -0.54
CA GLU A 14 10.77 26.98 0.66
C GLU A 14 10.88 27.90 1.88
N SER A 15 11.83 28.83 1.92
CA SER A 15 12.09 29.65 3.11
C SER A 15 11.26 30.95 3.23
N PHE A 16 10.36 31.23 2.28
CA PHE A 16 9.61 32.52 2.23
C PHE A 16 8.11 32.40 2.06
N LEU A 17 7.51 31.19 2.13
CA LEU A 17 6.07 31.05 2.00
C LEU A 17 5.38 31.32 3.35
N GLY A 18 4.41 32.25 3.36
CA GLY A 18 3.57 32.53 4.52
C GLY A 18 2.75 31.29 4.96
N GLU A 19 2.23 31.27 6.19
CA GLU A 19 1.44 30.13 6.75
C GLU A 19 0.25 29.74 5.86
N THR A 20 -0.38 30.70 5.18
CA THR A 20 -1.51 30.49 4.25
C THR A 20 -1.16 29.67 3.01
N ASP A 21 0.11 29.69 2.57
CA ASP A 21 0.57 28.94 1.40
C ASP A 21 0.88 27.45 1.69
N ARG A 22 0.87 27.07 2.96
CA ARG A 22 1.14 25.68 3.39
C ARG A 22 -0.09 24.79 3.33
N GLU A 23 -1.29 25.38 3.38
CA GLU A 23 -2.53 24.64 3.38
C GLU A 23 -3.18 24.58 1.99
N VAL A 24 -3.57 23.38 1.60
CA VAL A 24 -4.23 23.09 0.32
C VAL A 24 -5.46 22.22 0.52
N VAL A 25 -6.41 22.32 -0.40
CA VAL A 25 -7.45 21.29 -0.58
C VAL A 25 -6.90 20.28 -1.60
N ILE A 26 -6.98 19.00 -1.25
CA ILE A 26 -6.52 17.94 -2.15
C ILE A 26 -7.57 17.76 -3.26
N LYS A 27 -7.19 18.11 -4.49
CA LYS A 27 -8.00 17.85 -5.67
C LYS A 27 -7.86 16.39 -6.10
N ASP A 28 -8.93 15.84 -6.67
CA ASP A 28 -8.95 14.49 -7.26
C ASP A 28 -8.32 14.45 -8.66
N ASP A 29 -7.32 15.29 -8.92
CA ASP A 29 -6.61 15.29 -10.19
C ASP A 29 -5.83 13.98 -10.34
N PRO A 30 -6.07 13.21 -11.41
CA PRO A 30 -5.39 11.94 -11.60
C PRO A 30 -3.89 12.17 -11.82
N PRO A 31 -3.03 11.31 -11.26
CA PRO A 31 -1.60 11.34 -11.56
C PRO A 31 -1.37 11.07 -13.05
N TRP A 32 -0.16 11.38 -13.54
CA TRP A 32 0.11 11.27 -14.98
C TRP A 32 -0.11 9.84 -15.52
N PHE A 33 0.16 8.82 -14.70
CA PHE A 33 0.02 7.42 -15.09
C PHE A 33 -1.44 6.94 -15.18
N ASP A 34 -2.41 7.75 -14.74
CA ASP A 34 -3.85 7.50 -14.93
C ASP A 34 -4.44 8.16 -16.16
N ARG A 35 -3.66 9.00 -16.83
CA ARG A 35 -4.09 9.70 -18.06
C ARG A 35 -4.14 8.73 -19.24
N ASP A 36 -5.03 8.99 -20.20
CA ASP A 36 -5.16 8.16 -21.41
C ASP A 36 -3.87 8.05 -22.23
N SER A 37 -2.99 9.07 -22.13
CA SER A 37 -1.70 9.11 -22.80
C SER A 37 -0.60 8.28 -22.12
N ALA A 38 -0.81 7.82 -20.88
CA ALA A 38 0.24 7.21 -20.04
C ALA A 38 0.92 6.00 -20.72
N SER A 39 0.14 5.04 -21.25
CA SER A 39 0.70 3.87 -21.94
C SER A 39 1.54 4.26 -23.17
N LYS A 40 1.15 5.32 -23.91
CA LYS A 40 1.93 5.83 -25.05
C LYS A 40 3.22 6.50 -24.58
N GLN A 41 3.17 7.24 -23.47
CA GLN A 41 4.34 7.85 -22.85
C GLN A 41 5.36 6.77 -22.43
N VAL A 42 4.92 5.76 -21.68
CA VAL A 42 5.76 4.61 -21.29
C VAL A 42 6.38 3.95 -22.52
N SER A 43 5.60 3.67 -23.58
CA SER A 43 6.09 3.03 -24.78
C SER A 43 7.19 3.83 -25.50
N ARG A 44 7.14 5.17 -25.42
CA ARG A 44 8.13 6.08 -25.98
C ARG A 44 9.41 6.17 -25.13
N GLU A 45 9.25 6.24 -23.81
CA GLU A 45 10.34 6.56 -22.88
C GLU A 45 11.10 5.31 -22.39
N ILE A 46 10.40 4.21 -22.15
CA ILE A 46 11.00 2.98 -21.61
C ILE A 46 11.49 2.07 -22.73
N LYS A 47 12.80 1.87 -22.79
CA LYS A 47 13.44 1.04 -23.81
C LYS A 47 13.45 -0.44 -23.43
N ASP A 48 13.61 -0.75 -22.14
CA ASP A 48 13.59 -2.13 -21.65
C ASP A 48 12.20 -2.76 -21.87
N PRO A 49 12.09 -3.86 -22.63
CA PRO A 49 10.80 -4.49 -22.94
C PRO A 49 10.08 -5.02 -21.70
N TRP A 50 10.83 -5.54 -20.73
CA TRP A 50 10.25 -6.07 -19.49
C TRP A 50 9.62 -4.94 -18.68
N ALA A 51 10.36 -3.88 -18.36
CA ALA A 51 9.87 -2.75 -17.58
C ALA A 51 8.67 -2.08 -18.28
N ARG A 52 8.75 -1.90 -19.61
CA ARG A 52 7.64 -1.36 -20.40
C ARG A 52 6.38 -2.19 -20.28
N THR A 53 6.49 -3.53 -20.39
CA THR A 53 5.35 -4.43 -20.24
C THR A 53 4.72 -4.29 -18.85
N LYS A 54 5.52 -4.35 -17.77
CA LYS A 54 5.03 -4.28 -16.38
C LYS A 54 4.36 -2.94 -16.08
N LEU A 55 4.92 -1.84 -16.57
CA LEU A 55 4.31 -0.51 -16.42
C LEU A 55 2.98 -0.39 -17.17
N ILE A 56 2.90 -0.90 -18.40
CA ILE A 56 1.66 -0.88 -19.19
C ILE A 56 0.58 -1.76 -18.54
N GLU A 57 0.94 -2.94 -18.03
CA GLU A 57 0.03 -3.80 -17.26
C GLU A 57 -0.56 -3.05 -16.06
N LEU A 58 0.30 -2.40 -15.25
CA LEU A 58 -0.14 -1.64 -14.08
C LEU A 58 -1.07 -0.48 -14.47
N ILE A 59 -0.73 0.29 -15.50
CA ILE A 59 -1.54 1.40 -16.01
C ILE A 59 -2.91 0.93 -16.54
N GLN A 60 -2.95 -0.20 -17.26
CA GLN A 60 -4.17 -0.66 -17.93
C GLN A 60 -5.04 -1.53 -17.06
N GLN A 61 -4.43 -2.44 -16.27
CA GLN A 61 -5.16 -3.41 -15.44
C GLN A 61 -5.32 -2.96 -13.99
N GLY A 62 -4.52 -1.97 -13.54
CA GLY A 62 -4.46 -1.53 -12.15
C GLY A 62 -3.55 -2.40 -11.28
N PHE A 63 -2.85 -3.38 -11.86
CA PHE A 63 -1.86 -4.20 -11.17
C PHE A 63 -0.89 -4.85 -12.16
N THR A 64 0.24 -5.30 -11.64
CA THR A 64 1.19 -6.15 -12.37
C THR A 64 1.84 -7.15 -11.40
N VAL A 65 2.28 -8.28 -11.93
CA VAL A 65 3.09 -9.27 -11.20
C VAL A 65 4.52 -9.14 -11.67
N VAL A 66 5.43 -8.93 -10.74
CA VAL A 66 6.87 -8.86 -10.98
C VAL A 66 7.47 -10.17 -10.50
N GLU A 67 7.68 -11.08 -11.40
CA GLU A 67 8.21 -12.41 -11.11
C GLU A 67 9.67 -12.32 -10.66
N ASN A 68 10.05 -13.13 -9.67
CA ASN A 68 11.40 -13.12 -9.08
C ASN A 68 11.89 -11.71 -8.74
N ALA A 69 11.03 -10.93 -8.11
CA ALA A 69 11.35 -9.55 -7.74
C ALA A 69 12.29 -9.44 -6.55
N VAL A 70 12.32 -10.48 -5.72
CA VAL A 70 13.17 -10.64 -4.54
C VAL A 70 13.81 -12.02 -4.56
N ASP A 71 15.05 -12.11 -4.11
CA ASP A 71 15.81 -13.36 -4.05
C ASP A 71 15.13 -14.37 -3.11
N ILE A 72 15.06 -15.64 -3.52
CA ILE A 72 14.43 -16.72 -2.75
C ILE A 72 15.13 -16.92 -1.41
N GLU A 73 16.46 -16.86 -1.38
CA GLU A 73 17.28 -16.98 -0.17
C GLU A 73 16.95 -15.87 0.86
N LEU A 74 16.67 -14.67 0.38
CA LEU A 74 16.26 -13.56 1.24
C LEU A 74 14.85 -13.79 1.80
N CYS A 75 13.94 -14.36 1.00
CA CYS A 75 12.61 -14.77 1.47
C CYS A 75 12.74 -15.85 2.57
N ASP A 76 13.59 -16.86 2.38
CA ASP A 76 13.83 -17.93 3.35
C ASP A 76 14.43 -17.38 4.64
N GLN A 77 15.37 -16.43 4.54
CA GLN A 77 15.92 -15.73 5.70
C GLN A 77 14.83 -14.99 6.48
N ALA A 78 13.96 -14.24 5.79
CA ALA A 78 12.87 -13.50 6.42
C ALA A 78 11.88 -14.44 7.15
N VAL A 79 11.52 -15.57 6.55
CA VAL A 79 10.67 -16.58 7.17
C VAL A 79 11.35 -17.19 8.41
N LYS A 80 12.63 -17.47 8.33
CA LYS A 80 13.42 -18.00 9.45
C LYS A 80 13.48 -16.99 10.60
N GLU A 81 13.84 -15.74 10.33
CA GLU A 81 13.93 -14.69 11.35
C GLU A 81 12.58 -14.41 12.02
N PHE A 82 11.49 -14.39 11.24
CA PHE A 82 10.13 -14.29 11.78
C PHE A 82 9.81 -15.48 12.70
N SER A 83 10.11 -16.71 12.27
CA SER A 83 9.84 -17.92 13.07
C SER A 83 10.64 -17.91 14.37
N ASP A 84 11.90 -17.48 14.32
CA ASP A 84 12.76 -17.38 15.49
C ASP A 84 12.29 -16.28 16.45
N TRP A 85 11.86 -15.13 15.91
CA TRP A 85 11.26 -14.04 16.70
C TRP A 85 9.96 -14.48 17.37
N LYS A 86 9.06 -15.11 16.64
CA LYS A 86 7.79 -15.64 17.17
C LYS A 86 8.04 -16.63 18.31
N ARG A 87 8.96 -17.57 18.13
CA ARG A 87 9.32 -18.57 19.15
C ARG A 87 9.91 -17.93 20.42
N ARG A 88 10.79 -16.94 20.28
CA ARG A 88 11.37 -16.22 21.43
C ARG A 88 10.31 -15.46 22.24
N ASN A 89 9.24 -15.04 21.62
CA ASN A 89 8.20 -14.22 22.22
C ASN A 89 6.87 -14.98 22.39
N GLU A 90 6.87 -16.30 22.26
CA GLU A 90 5.66 -17.16 22.22
C GLU A 90 4.68 -16.85 23.34
N HIS A 91 5.15 -16.73 24.58
CA HIS A 91 4.31 -16.45 25.74
C HIS A 91 3.59 -15.09 25.62
N ALA A 92 4.30 -14.06 25.24
CA ALA A 92 3.74 -12.71 25.06
C ALA A 92 2.81 -12.62 23.83
N LEU A 93 3.13 -13.38 22.77
CA LEU A 93 2.36 -13.37 21.54
C LEU A 93 1.09 -14.24 21.59
N SER A 94 0.94 -15.10 22.60
CA SER A 94 -0.19 -16.05 22.69
C SER A 94 -1.57 -15.38 22.64
N ILE A 95 -1.71 -14.18 23.21
CA ILE A 95 -2.96 -13.41 23.22
C ILE A 95 -3.35 -12.86 21.84
N PHE A 96 -2.40 -12.85 20.87
CA PHE A 96 -2.59 -12.37 19.50
C PHE A 96 -2.77 -13.51 18.50
N HIS A 97 -2.88 -14.75 18.98
CA HIS A 97 -3.10 -15.90 18.11
C HIS A 97 -4.55 -15.98 17.63
N GLU A 98 -4.69 -16.13 16.31
CA GLU A 98 -5.91 -16.60 15.69
C GLU A 98 -5.99 -18.14 15.69
N THR A 99 -6.92 -18.69 14.92
CA THR A 99 -7.06 -20.14 14.73
C THR A 99 -5.73 -20.78 14.31
N HIS A 100 -5.48 -21.99 14.85
CA HIS A 100 -4.27 -22.79 14.61
C HIS A 100 -2.95 -22.11 15.04
N GLY A 101 -2.99 -21.24 16.06
CA GLY A 101 -1.78 -20.58 16.59
C GLY A 101 -1.10 -19.63 15.61
N ARG A 102 -1.81 -19.16 14.59
CA ARG A 102 -1.30 -18.14 13.68
C ARG A 102 -1.45 -16.75 14.28
N LEU A 103 -0.43 -15.91 14.09
CA LEU A 103 -0.52 -14.53 14.54
C LEU A 103 -1.51 -13.74 13.70
N MET A 104 -2.25 -12.87 14.35
CA MET A 104 -2.93 -11.76 13.69
C MET A 104 -1.91 -10.96 12.85
N ARG A 105 -2.41 -10.20 11.88
CA ARG A 105 -1.60 -9.28 11.08
C ARG A 105 -0.68 -8.43 11.96
N VAL A 106 0.63 -8.46 11.66
CA VAL A 106 1.63 -7.63 12.35
C VAL A 106 1.93 -6.39 11.53
N ILE A 107 1.64 -5.23 12.09
CA ILE A 107 1.89 -3.93 11.48
C ILE A 107 3.32 -3.51 11.79
N ASN A 108 4.04 -2.99 10.80
CA ASN A 108 5.39 -2.43 10.92
C ASN A 108 6.44 -3.39 11.56
N LEU A 109 6.30 -4.70 11.34
CA LEU A 109 7.28 -5.69 11.83
C LEU A 109 8.70 -5.42 11.28
N HIS A 110 8.82 -4.69 10.17
CA HIS A 110 10.11 -4.26 9.61
C HIS A 110 10.95 -3.39 10.56
N GLN A 111 10.33 -2.78 11.57
CA GLN A 111 11.06 -2.03 12.61
C GLN A 111 11.77 -2.96 13.60
N THR A 112 11.25 -4.18 13.79
CA THR A 112 11.81 -5.20 14.67
C THR A 112 12.73 -6.18 13.92
N LEU A 113 12.36 -6.56 12.68
CA LEU A 113 13.11 -7.49 11.84
C LEU A 113 13.70 -6.77 10.62
N PRO A 114 14.98 -6.34 10.66
CA PRO A 114 15.61 -5.60 9.57
C PRO A 114 15.59 -6.31 8.22
N VAL A 115 15.58 -7.65 8.19
CA VAL A 115 15.47 -8.43 6.95
C VAL A 115 14.23 -8.04 6.11
N LEU A 116 13.15 -7.59 6.76
CA LEU A 116 11.96 -7.12 6.05
C LEU A 116 12.20 -5.77 5.34
N LYS A 117 13.12 -4.94 5.86
CA LYS A 117 13.59 -3.73 5.14
C LYS A 117 14.46 -4.13 3.96
N THR A 118 15.27 -5.20 4.09
CA THR A 118 16.08 -5.72 2.98
C THR A 118 15.20 -6.28 1.85
N LEU A 119 14.09 -6.98 2.18
CA LEU A 119 13.09 -7.41 1.19
C LEU A 119 12.50 -6.22 0.40
N PHE A 120 12.35 -5.07 1.05
CA PHE A 120 11.93 -3.84 0.38
C PHE A 120 13.07 -3.24 -0.44
N SER A 121 14.24 -2.97 0.16
CA SER A 121 15.34 -2.22 -0.48
C SER A 121 15.89 -2.91 -1.72
N ARG A 122 15.94 -4.26 -1.71
CA ARG A 122 16.47 -5.08 -2.82
C ARG A 122 15.40 -5.58 -3.78
N ASN A 123 14.24 -4.95 -3.80
CA ASN A 123 13.13 -5.35 -4.64
C ASN A 123 13.18 -4.67 -6.01
N ARG A 124 13.28 -5.46 -7.08
CA ARG A 124 13.38 -4.90 -8.45
C ARG A 124 12.12 -4.15 -8.91
N SER A 125 10.95 -4.34 -8.26
CA SER A 125 9.73 -3.60 -8.58
C SER A 125 9.81 -2.12 -8.21
N LEU A 126 10.75 -1.71 -7.34
CA LEU A 126 10.93 -0.31 -6.94
C LEU A 126 11.30 0.59 -8.11
N ALA A 127 12.08 0.09 -9.08
CA ALA A 127 12.43 0.88 -10.27
C ALA A 127 11.20 1.25 -11.11
N LEU A 128 10.16 0.41 -11.13
CA LEU A 128 8.89 0.72 -11.79
C LEU A 128 8.13 1.81 -11.05
N GLN A 129 8.14 1.75 -9.73
CA GLN A 129 7.48 2.74 -8.88
C GLN A 129 8.20 4.09 -8.92
N ASP A 130 9.55 4.08 -8.85
CA ASP A 130 10.37 5.30 -8.97
C ASP A 130 10.06 6.05 -10.29
N TYR A 131 9.90 5.30 -11.38
CA TYR A 131 9.52 5.89 -12.68
C TYR A 131 8.11 6.52 -12.64
N LEU A 132 7.11 5.80 -12.09
CA LEU A 132 5.73 6.28 -12.02
C LEU A 132 5.59 7.47 -11.07
N PHE A 133 6.30 7.44 -9.97
CA PHE A 133 6.32 8.53 -9.00
C PHE A 133 7.18 9.73 -9.44
N GLU A 134 8.05 9.55 -10.46
CA GLU A 134 9.08 10.54 -10.83
C GLU A 134 9.95 10.93 -9.62
N LYS A 135 10.07 10.03 -8.63
CA LYS A 135 10.72 10.26 -7.34
C LYS A 135 11.10 8.93 -6.69
N GLU A 136 12.03 8.97 -5.73
CA GLU A 136 12.38 7.82 -4.90
C GLU A 136 11.14 7.26 -4.19
N THR A 137 10.92 5.96 -4.34
CA THR A 137 9.89 5.21 -3.61
C THR A 137 10.37 4.96 -2.18
N ALA A 138 9.56 5.34 -1.20
CA ALA A 138 9.78 5.11 0.21
C ALA A 138 8.81 4.07 0.77
N LEU A 139 9.26 3.29 1.76
CA LEU A 139 8.40 2.45 2.58
C LEU A 139 7.65 3.35 3.57
N TYR A 140 6.31 3.36 3.51
CA TYR A 140 5.47 4.10 4.43
C TYR A 140 5.04 3.23 5.63
N THR A 141 4.47 2.06 5.37
CA THR A 141 4.07 1.09 6.39
C THR A 141 4.11 -0.32 5.83
N SER A 142 4.21 -1.31 6.70
CA SER A 142 4.18 -2.72 6.28
C SER A 142 3.22 -3.55 7.13
N LEU A 143 2.73 -4.63 6.54
CA LEU A 143 1.85 -5.59 7.16
C LEU A 143 2.40 -6.99 6.90
N PHE A 144 2.77 -7.69 7.95
CA PHE A 144 3.21 -9.08 7.83
C PHE A 144 2.05 -10.02 8.12
N TYR A 145 1.87 -11.01 7.27
CA TYR A 145 0.83 -12.00 7.38
C TYR A 145 1.42 -13.39 7.48
N GLU A 146 1.02 -14.15 8.49
CA GLU A 146 1.33 -15.58 8.62
C GLU A 146 0.30 -16.44 7.88
N ARG A 147 -0.87 -15.88 7.58
CA ARG A 147 -2.01 -16.54 6.96
C ARG A 147 -2.68 -15.66 5.91
N GLY A 148 -3.40 -16.26 4.98
CA GLY A 148 -4.29 -15.54 4.08
C GLY A 148 -5.33 -14.73 4.87
N SER A 149 -5.59 -13.49 4.46
CA SER A 149 -6.53 -12.61 5.17
C SER A 149 -7.99 -12.98 4.92
N ALA A 150 -8.28 -13.65 3.79
CA ALA A 150 -9.65 -13.86 3.30
C ALA A 150 -10.50 -12.57 3.32
N GLN A 151 -9.84 -11.42 3.26
CA GLN A 151 -10.47 -10.11 3.34
C GLN A 151 -11.32 -9.86 2.09
N PRO A 152 -12.56 -9.39 2.22
CA PRO A 152 -13.38 -9.01 1.08
C PRO A 152 -12.69 -8.00 0.17
N ILE A 153 -13.11 -7.96 -1.10
CA ILE A 153 -12.61 -6.97 -2.07
C ILE A 153 -12.82 -5.56 -1.55
N HIS A 154 -11.75 -4.78 -1.51
CA HIS A 154 -11.72 -3.42 -0.96
C HIS A 154 -10.66 -2.56 -1.66
N ARG A 155 -10.71 -1.25 -1.42
CA ARG A 155 -9.67 -0.28 -1.74
C ARG A 155 -9.07 0.27 -0.46
N ASP A 156 -7.75 0.32 -0.37
CA ASP A 156 -7.03 0.86 0.79
C ASP A 156 -7.03 2.39 0.85
N ILE A 157 -7.34 3.05 -0.27
CA ILE A 157 -7.17 4.50 -0.46
C ILE A 157 -7.76 5.39 0.66
N PRO A 158 -8.85 5.05 1.36
CA PRO A 158 -9.34 5.85 2.47
C PRO A 158 -8.34 5.99 3.64
N LEU A 159 -7.41 5.05 3.76
CA LEU A 159 -6.38 5.02 4.80
C LEU A 159 -5.04 5.61 4.33
N PHE A 160 -4.88 5.81 3.01
CA PHE A 160 -3.63 6.22 2.37
C PHE A 160 -3.86 7.36 1.36
N TRP A 161 -4.68 8.36 1.75
CA TRP A 161 -4.91 9.52 0.91
C TRP A 161 -3.69 10.43 0.91
N THR A 162 -3.18 10.79 -0.25
CA THR A 162 -1.92 11.53 -0.40
C THR A 162 -2.13 12.91 -1.00
N TYR A 163 -1.14 13.79 -0.83
CA TYR A 163 -1.01 15.02 -1.61
C TYR A 163 0.31 15.03 -2.38
N PRO A 164 0.30 15.03 -3.74
CA PRO A 164 -0.88 14.95 -4.63
C PRO A 164 -1.70 13.66 -4.44
N ALA A 165 -2.94 13.65 -4.94
CA ALA A 165 -3.84 12.50 -4.81
C ALA A 165 -3.29 11.24 -5.50
N CYS A 166 -3.60 10.06 -4.96
CA CYS A 166 -3.26 8.76 -5.52
C CYS A 166 -1.75 8.48 -5.69
N MET A 167 -0.89 9.17 -4.95
CA MET A 167 0.57 8.94 -4.99
C MET A 167 0.98 7.88 -3.96
N TYR A 168 0.43 6.69 -4.11
CA TYR A 168 0.81 5.52 -3.31
C TYR A 168 0.62 4.23 -4.13
N PHE A 169 1.35 3.16 -3.80
CA PHE A 169 1.09 1.82 -4.32
C PHE A 169 1.06 0.82 -3.16
N GLY A 170 0.23 -0.22 -3.33
CA GLY A 170 0.35 -1.41 -2.53
C GLY A 170 1.30 -2.41 -3.20
N MET A 171 2.16 -3.04 -2.42
CA MET A 171 3.14 -4.01 -2.86
C MET A 171 3.05 -5.24 -1.96
N TRP A 172 2.71 -6.40 -2.51
CA TRP A 172 2.62 -7.66 -1.80
C TRP A 172 3.76 -8.59 -2.24
N ILE A 173 4.60 -9.00 -1.29
CA ILE A 173 5.76 -9.87 -1.50
C ILE A 173 5.38 -11.28 -1.06
N ALA A 174 5.47 -12.25 -1.95
CA ALA A 174 5.25 -13.65 -1.64
C ALA A 174 6.47 -14.24 -0.92
N LEU A 175 6.31 -14.70 0.32
CA LEU A 175 7.36 -15.42 1.05
C LEU A 175 7.21 -16.95 0.93
N GLU A 176 6.14 -17.40 0.31
CA GLU A 176 5.87 -18.78 -0.09
C GLU A 176 4.94 -18.81 -1.32
N ASP A 177 4.84 -19.97 -1.95
CA ASP A 177 3.95 -20.16 -3.11
C ASP A 177 2.47 -20.06 -2.70
N THR A 178 1.64 -19.46 -3.55
CA THR A 178 0.20 -19.36 -3.34
C THR A 178 -0.60 -20.23 -4.30
N ASP A 179 -1.65 -20.80 -3.78
CA ASP A 179 -2.65 -21.57 -4.53
C ASP A 179 -4.03 -21.47 -3.85
N ASP A 180 -5.03 -22.19 -4.36
CA ASP A 180 -6.38 -22.18 -3.78
C ASP A 180 -6.44 -22.75 -2.35
N GLY A 181 -5.43 -23.51 -1.92
CA GLY A 181 -5.35 -24.06 -0.56
C GLY A 181 -5.13 -22.94 0.47
N ASN A 182 -4.19 -22.04 0.20
CA ASN A 182 -3.79 -21.01 1.17
C ASN A 182 -4.35 -19.61 0.90
N GLY A 183 -5.23 -19.46 -0.11
CA GLY A 183 -5.96 -18.24 -0.39
C GLY A 183 -5.11 -17.16 -1.10
N PRO A 184 -4.98 -17.21 -2.42
CA PRO A 184 -4.22 -16.24 -3.19
C PRO A 184 -4.82 -14.83 -3.11
N LEU A 185 -4.07 -13.83 -3.51
CA LEU A 185 -4.60 -12.47 -3.67
C LEU A 185 -5.61 -12.45 -4.84
N GLU A 186 -6.73 -11.75 -4.65
CA GLU A 186 -7.68 -11.44 -5.72
C GLU A 186 -7.61 -9.95 -6.06
N ILE A 187 -7.60 -9.62 -7.36
CA ILE A 187 -7.63 -8.24 -7.84
C ILE A 187 -8.67 -8.10 -8.94
N VAL A 188 -9.41 -6.99 -8.91
CA VAL A 188 -10.37 -6.63 -9.96
C VAL A 188 -9.63 -5.91 -11.08
N SER A 189 -9.43 -6.61 -12.20
CA SER A 189 -8.74 -6.05 -13.37
C SER A 189 -9.50 -4.86 -13.95
N GLY A 190 -8.82 -3.70 -14.12
CA GLY A 190 -9.44 -2.45 -14.57
C GLY A 190 -10.27 -1.75 -13.50
N GLY A 191 -10.35 -2.31 -12.28
CA GLY A 191 -11.17 -1.79 -11.18
C GLY A 191 -10.72 -0.43 -10.66
N HIS A 192 -9.49 0.00 -10.93
CA HIS A 192 -9.02 1.35 -10.60
C HIS A 192 -9.77 2.44 -11.40
N ARG A 193 -10.44 2.08 -12.52
CA ARG A 193 -11.18 2.99 -13.42
C ARG A 193 -12.70 2.88 -13.32
N ILE A 194 -13.24 2.47 -12.17
CA ILE A 194 -14.71 2.41 -11.98
C ILE A 194 -15.39 3.78 -11.87
N GLY A 195 -14.62 4.86 -11.96
CA GLY A 195 -15.09 6.23 -11.86
C GLY A 195 -14.97 6.80 -10.44
N VAL A 196 -15.26 8.10 -10.35
CA VAL A 196 -15.19 8.84 -9.09
C VAL A 196 -16.33 8.42 -8.17
N ILE A 197 -16.02 8.11 -6.92
CA ILE A 197 -17.00 7.87 -5.86
C ILE A 197 -17.15 9.16 -5.06
N ASP A 198 -18.39 9.61 -4.88
CA ASP A 198 -18.69 10.79 -4.04
C ASP A 198 -18.53 10.41 -2.56
N ARG A 199 -17.29 10.51 -2.09
CA ARG A 199 -16.91 10.20 -0.72
C ARG A 199 -17.47 11.20 0.31
N GLY A 200 -17.70 12.46 -0.11
CA GLY A 200 -18.34 13.46 0.73
C GLY A 200 -19.81 13.11 1.01
N ALA A 201 -20.54 12.69 -0.02
CA ALA A 201 -21.93 12.24 0.15
C ALA A 201 -22.04 10.99 1.03
N ILE A 202 -21.10 10.05 0.94
CA ILE A 202 -21.05 8.87 1.82
C ILE A 202 -20.90 9.32 3.29
N ALA A 203 -19.95 10.22 3.57
CA ALA A 203 -19.74 10.72 4.93
C ALA A 203 -20.94 11.53 5.44
N ALA A 204 -21.53 12.40 4.61
CA ALA A 204 -22.71 13.19 4.97
C ALA A 204 -23.92 12.30 5.28
N LYS A 205 -24.11 11.22 4.53
CA LYS A 205 -25.16 10.23 4.83
C LYS A 205 -24.96 9.53 6.17
N ARG A 206 -23.70 9.26 6.57
CA ARG A 206 -23.36 8.55 7.83
C ARG A 206 -23.42 9.46 9.04
N PHE A 207 -22.85 10.64 8.96
CA PHE A 207 -22.62 11.54 10.11
C PHE A 207 -23.46 12.82 10.08
N GLY A 208 -24.06 13.16 8.95
CA GLY A 208 -24.71 14.44 8.69
C GLY A 208 -23.78 15.43 7.96
N GLU A 209 -24.39 16.40 7.29
CA GLU A 209 -23.63 17.47 6.59
C GLU A 209 -22.82 18.31 7.59
N GLY A 210 -21.56 18.56 7.26
CA GLY A 210 -20.65 19.36 8.07
C GLY A 210 -20.17 18.71 9.36
N ALA A 211 -20.55 17.47 9.65
CA ALA A 211 -20.10 16.76 10.84
C ALA A 211 -18.58 16.47 10.82
N ALA A 212 -17.98 16.39 12.00
CA ALA A 212 -16.60 15.97 12.15
C ALA A 212 -16.45 14.49 11.76
N ILE A 213 -15.52 14.20 10.87
CA ILE A 213 -15.21 12.85 10.40
C ILE A 213 -14.04 12.31 11.20
N PRO A 214 -14.14 11.12 11.83
CA PRO A 214 -13.02 10.52 12.53
C PRO A 214 -11.93 10.04 11.57
N ALA A 215 -10.67 10.06 12.01
CA ALA A 215 -9.54 9.56 11.22
C ALA A 215 -9.66 8.05 10.91
N MET A 216 -10.39 7.31 11.75
CA MET A 216 -10.70 5.88 11.57
C MET A 216 -12.17 5.63 11.92
N SER A 217 -12.89 4.94 11.04
CA SER A 217 -14.28 4.49 11.24
C SER A 217 -14.55 3.25 10.42
N ASN A 218 -14.82 2.13 11.10
CA ASN A 218 -15.14 0.88 10.42
C ASN A 218 -16.43 1.00 9.57
N ASP A 219 -17.45 1.65 10.10
CA ASP A 219 -18.73 1.79 9.39
C ASP A 219 -18.58 2.64 8.13
N LEU A 220 -17.86 3.77 8.21
CA LEU A 220 -17.59 4.62 7.04
C LEU A 220 -16.71 3.90 6.01
N TRP A 221 -15.75 3.09 6.49
CA TRP A 221 -14.97 2.19 5.63
C TRP A 221 -15.88 1.24 4.87
N MET A 222 -16.78 0.54 5.55
CA MET A 222 -17.71 -0.42 4.94
C MET A 222 -18.64 0.26 3.93
N ASP A 223 -19.23 1.41 4.24
CA ASP A 223 -20.07 2.17 3.32
C ASP A 223 -19.35 2.49 1.99
N TYR A 224 -18.07 2.85 2.08
CA TYR A 224 -17.25 3.10 0.90
C TYR A 224 -16.97 1.83 0.10
N GLN A 225 -16.64 0.72 0.77
CA GLN A 225 -16.37 -0.55 0.11
C GLN A 225 -17.62 -1.14 -0.55
N ASP A 226 -18.79 -0.94 0.04
CA ASP A 226 -20.07 -1.33 -0.57
C ASP A 226 -20.30 -0.58 -1.89
N GLU A 227 -19.99 0.72 -1.95
CA GLU A 227 -20.08 1.48 -3.20
C GLU A 227 -19.04 1.02 -4.23
N VAL A 228 -17.81 0.68 -3.79
CA VAL A 228 -16.79 0.06 -4.66
C VAL A 228 -17.31 -1.26 -5.24
N ALA A 229 -17.88 -2.14 -4.43
CA ALA A 229 -18.42 -3.43 -4.83
C ALA A 229 -19.58 -3.26 -5.82
N ARG A 230 -20.53 -2.35 -5.53
CA ARG A 230 -21.66 -2.02 -6.40
C ARG A 230 -21.19 -1.60 -7.80
N ARG A 231 -20.30 -0.61 -7.88
CA ARG A 231 -19.78 -0.11 -9.17
C ARG A 231 -18.97 -1.15 -9.94
N THR A 232 -18.21 -1.96 -9.22
CA THR A 232 -17.44 -3.07 -9.81
C THR A 232 -18.38 -4.07 -10.47
N SER A 233 -19.49 -4.42 -9.78
CA SER A 233 -20.51 -5.32 -10.29
C SER A 233 -21.24 -4.74 -11.51
N GLU A 234 -21.64 -3.47 -11.46
CA GLU A 234 -22.33 -2.79 -12.57
C GLU A 234 -21.48 -2.73 -13.85
N LYS A 235 -20.18 -2.63 -13.71
CA LYS A 235 -19.24 -2.65 -14.84
C LYS A 235 -18.85 -4.07 -15.29
N HIS A 236 -19.39 -5.11 -14.66
CA HIS A 236 -19.10 -6.53 -14.98
C HIS A 236 -17.61 -6.84 -15.01
N LEU A 237 -16.81 -6.22 -14.10
CA LEU A 237 -15.37 -6.41 -14.08
C LEU A 237 -14.98 -7.77 -13.48
N THR A 238 -13.96 -8.38 -14.07
CA THR A 238 -13.50 -9.71 -13.66
C THR A 238 -12.56 -9.64 -12.48
N ARG A 239 -12.81 -10.48 -11.46
CA ARG A 239 -11.86 -10.78 -10.39
C ARG A 239 -10.84 -11.80 -10.88
N LYS A 240 -9.56 -11.56 -10.65
CA LYS A 240 -8.48 -12.47 -11.00
C LYS A 240 -7.79 -12.94 -9.73
N LYS A 241 -7.68 -14.25 -9.54
CA LYS A 241 -6.79 -14.86 -8.55
C LYS A 241 -5.36 -14.80 -9.07
N ILE A 242 -4.43 -14.37 -8.24
CA ILE A 242 -3.02 -14.25 -8.59
C ILE A 242 -2.24 -15.31 -7.83
N TYR A 243 -1.81 -16.35 -8.55
CA TYR A 243 -1.00 -17.43 -8.02
C TYR A 243 0.48 -17.04 -8.10
N ALA A 244 0.96 -16.42 -7.04
CA ALA A 244 2.34 -15.96 -6.94
C ALA A 244 3.26 -17.07 -6.44
N LYS A 245 4.49 -17.08 -6.92
CA LYS A 245 5.59 -17.89 -6.42
C LYS A 245 6.39 -17.14 -5.35
N LYS A 246 7.10 -17.84 -4.48
CA LYS A 246 8.04 -17.24 -3.55
C LYS A 246 9.00 -16.31 -4.29
N GLY A 247 9.16 -15.09 -3.79
CA GLY A 247 9.99 -14.06 -4.41
C GLY A 247 9.27 -13.19 -5.45
N ASP A 248 8.04 -13.54 -5.84
CA ASP A 248 7.22 -12.68 -6.69
C ASP A 248 6.66 -11.50 -5.90
N VAL A 249 6.41 -10.41 -6.62
CA VAL A 249 5.76 -9.21 -6.09
C VAL A 249 4.54 -8.87 -6.92
N ILE A 250 3.42 -8.68 -6.23
CA ILE A 250 2.21 -8.11 -6.83
C ILE A 250 2.19 -6.63 -6.48
N LEU A 251 2.22 -5.76 -7.48
CA LEU A 251 2.12 -4.31 -7.34
C LEU A 251 0.74 -3.87 -7.81
N TRP A 252 0.01 -3.11 -6.97
CA TRP A 252 -1.32 -2.61 -7.34
C TRP A 252 -1.48 -1.11 -7.14
N HIS A 253 -2.32 -0.54 -8.00
CA HIS A 253 -2.71 0.85 -8.03
C HIS A 253 -3.56 1.23 -6.78
N PRO A 254 -3.45 2.46 -6.24
CA PRO A 254 -4.23 2.91 -5.06
C PRO A 254 -5.73 2.64 -5.15
N LEU A 255 -6.28 2.76 -6.35
CA LEU A 255 -7.70 2.57 -6.63
C LEU A 255 -8.05 1.16 -7.12
N ALA A 256 -7.12 0.21 -7.18
CA ALA A 256 -7.42 -1.16 -7.59
C ALA A 256 -8.14 -1.92 -6.47
N PRO A 257 -9.38 -2.37 -6.67
CA PRO A 257 -10.04 -3.20 -5.69
C PRO A 257 -9.36 -4.57 -5.62
N HIS A 258 -8.99 -4.98 -4.41
CA HIS A 258 -8.28 -6.23 -4.16
C HIS A 258 -8.72 -6.86 -2.84
N GLY A 259 -8.36 -8.11 -2.62
CA GLY A 259 -8.71 -8.86 -1.40
C GLY A 259 -8.00 -10.20 -1.34
N GLY A 260 -8.36 -11.01 -0.36
CA GLY A 260 -7.88 -12.39 -0.22
C GLY A 260 -8.94 -13.39 -0.67
N ALA A 261 -8.56 -14.34 -1.53
CA ALA A 261 -9.44 -15.45 -1.86
C ALA A 261 -9.71 -16.33 -0.61
N PRO A 262 -10.79 -17.12 -0.61
CA PRO A 262 -11.04 -18.10 0.44
C PRO A 262 -9.85 -19.04 0.64
N ILE A 263 -9.65 -19.45 1.89
CA ILE A 263 -8.61 -20.41 2.30
C ILE A 263 -9.26 -21.79 2.38
N ASN A 264 -8.91 -22.68 1.45
CA ASN A 264 -9.49 -24.03 1.40
C ASN A 264 -8.81 -25.02 2.35
N ASP A 265 -7.54 -24.74 2.72
CA ASP A 265 -6.81 -25.52 3.73
C ASP A 265 -6.39 -24.61 4.89
N PRO A 266 -7.14 -24.58 6.00
CA PRO A 266 -6.89 -23.69 7.11
C PRO A 266 -5.61 -24.02 7.90
N LEU A 267 -4.98 -25.18 7.67
CA LEU A 267 -3.73 -25.55 8.32
C LEU A 267 -2.50 -24.97 7.62
N ARG A 268 -2.64 -24.54 6.37
CA ARG A 268 -1.55 -23.94 5.61
C ARG A 268 -1.28 -22.50 6.02
N THR A 269 -0.03 -22.10 5.91
CA THR A 269 0.39 -20.69 5.96
C THR A 269 0.18 -20.01 4.62
N ARG A 270 0.19 -18.70 4.64
CA ARG A 270 0.42 -17.83 3.50
C ARG A 270 1.29 -16.66 3.96
N LEU A 271 2.57 -16.97 4.18
CA LEU A 271 3.56 -15.99 4.61
C LEU A 271 3.75 -14.92 3.55
N SER A 272 3.55 -13.70 3.91
CA SER A 272 3.65 -12.56 2.99
C SER A 272 3.94 -11.24 3.72
N LEU A 273 4.58 -10.33 3.00
CA LEU A 273 4.80 -8.95 3.44
C LEU A 273 4.07 -8.00 2.48
N VAL A 274 3.09 -7.27 2.99
CA VAL A 274 2.52 -6.11 2.29
C VAL A 274 3.32 -4.88 2.67
N VAL A 275 3.68 -4.07 1.70
CA VAL A 275 4.29 -2.75 1.89
C VAL A 275 3.43 -1.72 1.19
N HIS A 276 3.04 -0.69 1.90
CA HIS A 276 2.45 0.51 1.30
C HIS A 276 3.57 1.51 1.06
N THR A 277 3.70 1.93 -0.19
CA THR A 277 4.80 2.79 -0.64
C THR A 277 4.28 4.14 -1.10
N THR A 278 5.07 5.18 -0.89
CA THR A 278 4.79 6.53 -1.37
C THR A 278 6.05 7.15 -1.97
N PRO A 279 5.96 8.19 -2.80
CA PRO A 279 7.14 9.00 -3.09
C PRO A 279 7.67 9.62 -1.80
N LYS A 280 8.98 9.63 -1.61
CA LYS A 280 9.63 10.27 -0.46
C LYS A 280 9.15 11.72 -0.29
N GLY A 281 8.71 12.07 0.92
CA GLY A 281 8.25 13.41 1.28
C GLY A 281 6.80 13.71 0.87
N VAL A 282 6.05 12.74 0.35
CA VAL A 282 4.61 12.89 0.09
C VAL A 282 3.84 12.64 1.38
N PRO A 283 3.00 13.58 1.85
CA PRO A 283 2.18 13.39 3.03
C PRO A 283 1.06 12.38 2.79
N VAL A 284 0.77 11.59 3.82
CA VAL A 284 -0.33 10.62 3.85
C VAL A 284 -1.35 11.04 4.90
N PHE A 285 -2.61 11.04 4.52
CA PHE A 285 -3.75 11.37 5.35
C PHE A 285 -4.70 10.17 5.44
N HIS A 286 -5.63 10.24 6.39
CA HIS A 286 -6.57 9.17 6.67
C HIS A 286 -8.02 9.55 6.33
N MET A 287 -8.98 8.80 6.86
CA MET A 287 -10.39 8.90 6.49
C MET A 287 -10.99 10.29 6.75
N ASP A 288 -10.54 10.99 7.78
CA ASP A 288 -10.99 12.35 8.13
C ASP A 288 -10.68 13.40 7.04
N VAL A 289 -9.65 13.15 6.23
CA VAL A 289 -9.31 13.96 5.05
C VAL A 289 -9.94 13.38 3.79
N PHE A 290 -9.82 12.06 3.61
CA PHE A 290 -10.36 11.41 2.42
C PHE A 290 -11.86 11.65 2.24
N PHE A 291 -12.64 11.52 3.29
CA PHE A 291 -14.10 11.72 3.27
C PHE A 291 -14.55 13.17 3.43
N ASN A 292 -13.63 14.11 3.57
CA ASN A 292 -13.91 15.54 3.59
C ASN A 292 -13.17 16.25 2.43
N PRO A 293 -13.75 16.25 1.21
CA PRO A 293 -13.07 16.79 0.02
C PRO A 293 -12.75 18.28 0.10
N SER A 294 -13.39 19.04 1.00
CA SER A 294 -13.13 20.46 1.22
C SER A 294 -12.09 20.76 2.29
N ARG A 295 -11.63 19.72 3.03
CA ARG A 295 -10.67 19.91 4.13
C ARG A 295 -9.34 20.41 3.61
N ARG A 296 -8.85 21.48 4.25
CA ARG A 296 -7.50 22.00 4.02
C ARG A 296 -6.50 21.19 4.85
N VAL A 297 -5.38 20.86 4.24
CA VAL A 297 -4.29 20.09 4.85
C VAL A 297 -2.96 20.77 4.60
N ASN A 298 -2.01 20.60 5.50
CA ASN A 298 -0.64 21.04 5.27
C ASN A 298 0.02 20.13 4.22
N LYS A 299 0.34 20.67 3.05
CA LYS A 299 0.98 19.94 1.95
C LYS A 299 2.41 19.48 2.25
N TYR A 300 2.99 19.96 3.34
CA TYR A 300 4.33 19.59 3.83
C TYR A 300 4.27 18.72 5.09
N ALA A 301 3.10 18.19 5.45
CA ALA A 301 2.94 17.27 6.58
C ALA A 301 3.55 15.89 6.25
N GLY A 302 4.86 15.87 5.94
CA GLY A 302 5.60 14.66 5.65
C GLY A 302 6.07 13.95 6.92
N TRP A 303 6.64 12.78 6.73
CA TRP A 303 7.23 11.94 7.76
C TRP A 303 8.74 12.14 7.80
N PRO A 304 9.38 12.00 8.97
CA PRO A 304 10.82 11.75 9.02
C PRO A 304 11.17 10.43 8.31
N TYR A 305 12.36 10.34 7.77
CA TYR A 305 12.83 9.14 7.08
C TYR A 305 14.21 8.74 7.61
N SER A 306 14.38 7.44 7.83
CA SER A 306 15.70 6.82 7.95
C SER A 306 16.13 6.25 6.60
N ASP A 307 17.44 6.22 6.35
CA ASP A 307 18.01 5.49 5.21
C ASP A 307 18.27 4.03 5.59
N PHE A 308 17.93 3.13 4.67
CA PHE A 308 18.27 1.72 4.78
C PHE A 308 18.67 1.17 3.40
N GLU A 309 19.93 0.85 3.25
CA GLU A 309 20.51 0.36 1.98
C GLU A 309 20.18 1.27 0.78
N GLY A 310 20.22 2.59 0.99
CA GLY A 310 19.95 3.59 -0.04
C GLY A 310 18.47 3.78 -0.37
N ARG A 311 17.57 3.32 0.50
CA ARG A 311 16.12 3.52 0.39
C ARG A 311 15.55 4.20 1.63
N SER A 312 14.58 5.05 1.45
CA SER A 312 13.92 5.78 2.54
C SER A 312 12.84 4.94 3.21
N ILE A 313 12.91 4.85 4.52
CA ILE A 313 11.91 4.21 5.38
C ILE A 313 11.26 5.30 6.22
N ALA A 314 9.94 5.49 6.11
CA ALA A 314 9.23 6.49 6.90
C ALA A 314 9.16 6.07 8.38
N GLU A 315 9.47 7.00 9.26
CA GLU A 315 9.36 6.83 10.71
C GLU A 315 7.90 7.06 11.14
N THR A 316 7.07 6.07 10.87
CA THR A 316 5.63 6.08 11.20
C THR A 316 5.35 5.45 12.57
N ALA A 317 4.11 4.99 12.79
CA ALA A 317 3.73 4.31 14.02
C ALA A 317 4.61 3.09 14.33
N PRO A 318 4.89 2.78 15.60
CA PRO A 318 5.67 1.60 16.01
C PRO A 318 4.98 0.29 15.58
N MET A 319 5.71 -0.82 15.72
CA MET A 319 5.16 -2.16 15.49
C MET A 319 3.94 -2.40 16.40
N SER A 320 2.90 -3.03 15.84
CA SER A 320 1.72 -3.47 16.58
C SER A 320 1.11 -4.73 15.98
N ILE A 321 0.25 -5.43 16.74
CA ILE A 321 -0.41 -6.66 16.29
C ILE A 321 -1.92 -6.51 16.42
N GLY A 322 -2.64 -6.86 15.34
CA GLY A 322 -4.09 -6.73 15.29
C GLY A 322 -4.55 -5.27 15.28
N HIS A 323 -5.82 -5.05 15.65
CA HIS A 323 -6.41 -3.73 15.79
C HIS A 323 -7.03 -3.58 17.20
N GLY A 324 -6.75 -2.43 17.83
CA GLY A 324 -7.42 -2.05 19.09
C GLY A 324 -6.96 -2.80 20.34
N ILE A 325 -5.86 -3.53 20.29
CA ILE A 325 -5.26 -4.16 21.45
C ILE A 325 -4.11 -3.27 21.95
N GLU A 326 -4.29 -2.66 23.12
CA GLU A 326 -3.22 -1.93 23.77
C GLU A 326 -2.22 -2.93 24.40
N TYR A 327 -0.99 -2.87 23.95
CA TYR A 327 0.09 -3.71 24.44
C TYR A 327 1.43 -2.99 24.25
N ASP A 328 2.34 -3.14 25.20
CA ASP A 328 3.70 -2.60 25.08
C ASP A 328 4.59 -3.56 24.25
N PHE A 329 4.57 -3.37 22.94
CA PHE A 329 5.37 -4.17 22.00
C PHE A 329 6.88 -3.92 22.10
N SER A 330 7.34 -2.90 22.84
CA SER A 330 8.77 -2.64 23.06
C SER A 330 9.44 -3.74 23.91
N THR A 331 8.67 -4.52 24.61
CA THR A 331 9.15 -5.65 25.43
C THR A 331 9.47 -6.91 24.63
N LEU A 332 9.05 -6.99 23.36
CA LEU A 332 9.31 -8.14 22.49
C LEU A 332 10.78 -8.13 22.02
N LYS A 333 11.45 -9.31 22.08
CA LYS A 333 12.89 -9.52 21.83
C LYS A 333 13.18 -10.12 20.47
#